data_cd8658a07ac641d17a04a4e53b1d964a
#
_entry.id   cd8658a07ac641d17a04a4e53b1d964a
#
_cell.length_a   1.000
_cell.length_b   1.000
_cell.length_c   1.000
_cell.angle_alpha   90.00
_cell.angle_beta   90.00
_cell.angle_gamma   90.00
#
_symmetry.space_group_name_H-M   'P 1'
#
loop_
_entity.id
_entity.type
_entity.pdbx_description
1 polymer ?
#
loop_
_entity_poly.entity_id
_entity_poly.type
_entity_poly.pdbx_seq_one_letter_code
_entity_poly.pdbx_strand_id
1 'polypeptide(L)'
;NASLVATRSFGATEDSLEHFHWRNAQYPGYIELMPVCGQDDKVVVDYGCGPGNDLVGFSAFSKPFKLYGMDVSAQALQVASQRLELHEAPIELIPLDEVENKLPLDNESVDYIHTSGVLHHCLNLDRILEEFYRILKPTGQVSVMIYNSESVWFHLYVGYIWKLKWKKNKDLSTREAFRLTTDGKECPISRCYEKKEFIDLFSKAGFIGSHTGNAMSLHELGCMDHRFDALADRSFPPEHRDFISNLTFDPRGFPLHKGEIAGINACFTFSKQQISA
;
A
#
# COMPACT_ATOMS: atom_id res chain seq x y z
N ASN A 1 9.75 8.26 -11.82
CA ASN A 1 8.31 8.37 -11.56
C ASN A 1 7.89 9.71 -10.96
N ALA A 2 8.34 10.82 -11.57
CA ALA A 2 8.01 12.18 -11.12
C ALA A 2 6.49 12.47 -11.11
N SER A 3 5.69 11.72 -11.87
CA SER A 3 4.25 11.92 -11.98
C SER A 3 3.43 11.38 -10.78
N LEU A 4 4.01 10.52 -9.95
CA LEU A 4 3.34 9.93 -8.79
C LEU A 4 3.70 10.64 -7.48
N VAL A 5 4.73 11.48 -7.49
CA VAL A 5 5.11 12.27 -6.32
C VAL A 5 4.21 13.49 -6.25
N ALA A 6 3.36 13.57 -5.24
CA ALA A 6 2.62 14.78 -4.95
C ALA A 6 3.61 15.92 -4.70
N THR A 7 3.62 16.90 -5.59
CA THR A 7 4.53 18.06 -5.54
C THR A 7 4.02 19.18 -4.62
N ARG A 8 3.08 18.87 -3.71
CA ARG A 8 2.55 19.87 -2.79
C ARG A 8 3.63 20.27 -1.79
N SER A 9 3.97 21.53 -1.75
CA SER A 9 4.76 22.12 -0.69
C SER A 9 3.85 22.54 0.47
N PHE A 10 4.37 22.46 1.68
CA PHE A 10 3.67 22.87 2.91
C PHE A 10 4.40 24.06 3.52
N GLY A 11 3.65 25.05 4.00
CA GLY A 11 4.20 26.23 4.65
C GLY A 11 4.22 26.16 6.17
N ALA A 12 3.47 25.21 6.75
CA ALA A 12 3.34 25.04 8.20
C ALA A 12 3.12 23.60 8.57
N THR A 13 3.39 23.25 9.82
CA THR A 13 3.19 21.92 10.42
C THR A 13 1.73 21.50 10.33
N GLU A 14 0.82 22.44 10.61
CA GLU A 14 -0.63 22.22 10.55
C GLU A 14 -1.10 21.81 9.17
N ASP A 15 -0.65 22.50 8.11
CA ASP A 15 -1.01 22.16 6.71
C ASP A 15 -0.52 20.77 6.33
N SER A 16 0.69 20.41 6.80
CA SER A 16 1.29 19.09 6.55
C SER A 16 0.51 17.97 7.24
N LEU A 17 0.07 18.23 8.49
CA LEU A 17 -0.72 17.29 9.29
C LEU A 17 -2.15 17.16 8.75
N GLU A 18 -2.77 18.28 8.36
CA GLU A 18 -4.08 18.27 7.70
C GLU A 18 -4.06 17.42 6.43
N HIS A 19 -3.00 17.53 5.62
CA HIS A 19 -2.83 16.70 4.44
C HIS A 19 -2.69 15.22 4.78
N PHE A 20 -1.98 14.86 5.85
CA PHE A 20 -1.90 13.49 6.35
C PHE A 20 -3.30 12.95 6.68
N HIS A 21 -4.10 13.69 7.42
CA HIS A 21 -5.48 13.31 7.75
C HIS A 21 -6.38 13.23 6.51
N TRP A 22 -6.27 14.21 5.61
CA TRP A 22 -7.03 14.21 4.36
C TRP A 22 -6.72 12.98 3.51
N ARG A 23 -5.46 12.61 3.37
CA ARG A 23 -5.05 11.41 2.60
C ARG A 23 -5.64 10.15 3.20
N ASN A 24 -5.55 9.99 4.52
CA ASN A 24 -6.09 8.80 5.20
C ASN A 24 -7.63 8.76 5.14
N ALA A 25 -8.31 9.90 5.17
CA ALA A 25 -9.76 9.98 5.03
C ALA A 25 -10.27 9.55 3.64
N GLN A 26 -9.40 9.50 2.61
CA GLN A 26 -9.76 8.94 1.30
C GLN A 26 -9.96 7.42 1.35
N TYR A 27 -9.47 6.75 2.40
CA TYR A 27 -9.54 5.32 2.61
C TYR A 27 -10.04 5.01 4.03
N PRO A 28 -11.37 5.10 4.28
CA PRO A 28 -11.93 4.87 5.61
C PRO A 28 -11.48 3.54 6.22
N GLY A 29 -10.97 3.59 7.46
CA GLY A 29 -10.44 2.43 8.18
C GLY A 29 -8.98 2.07 7.84
N TYR A 30 -8.34 2.77 6.92
CA TYR A 30 -6.97 2.45 6.52
C TYR A 30 -5.94 2.63 7.64
N ILE A 31 -6.05 3.73 8.40
CA ILE A 31 -5.08 4.05 9.43
C ILE A 31 -5.08 3.05 10.60
N GLU A 32 -6.18 2.36 10.84
CA GLU A 32 -6.29 1.28 11.82
C GLU A 32 -5.60 0.00 11.34
N LEU A 33 -5.54 -0.22 10.01
CA LEU A 33 -4.86 -1.36 9.39
C LEU A 33 -3.36 -1.13 9.21
N MET A 34 -2.96 0.14 9.01
CA MET A 34 -1.57 0.57 8.81
C MET A 34 -1.20 1.66 9.83
N PRO A 35 -1.16 1.32 11.13
CA PRO A 35 -1.01 2.30 12.19
C PRO A 35 0.37 2.95 12.20
N VAL A 36 0.39 4.27 12.39
CA VAL A 36 1.59 5.08 12.62
C VAL A 36 1.79 5.43 14.11
N CYS A 37 0.85 5.02 14.97
CA CYS A 37 0.95 5.14 16.43
C CYS A 37 1.48 3.86 17.08
N GLY A 38 1.90 3.94 18.35
CA GLY A 38 2.36 2.78 19.14
C GLY A 38 3.76 2.31 18.76
N GLN A 39 4.58 3.17 18.14
CA GLN A 39 5.97 2.86 17.78
C GLN A 39 6.98 3.60 18.67
N ASP A 40 6.59 3.92 19.91
CA ASP A 40 7.45 4.59 20.87
C ASP A 40 8.68 3.72 21.21
N ASP A 41 9.83 4.36 21.36
CA ASP A 41 11.12 3.76 21.69
C ASP A 41 11.63 2.69 20.70
N LYS A 42 11.02 2.57 19.51
CA LYS A 42 11.38 1.62 18.46
C LYS A 42 12.25 2.23 17.37
N VAL A 43 13.04 1.38 16.74
CA VAL A 43 13.67 1.68 15.44
C VAL A 43 12.66 1.33 14.34
N VAL A 44 12.21 2.36 13.63
CA VAL A 44 11.16 2.28 12.60
C VAL A 44 11.74 2.59 11.23
N VAL A 45 11.35 1.82 10.24
CA VAL A 45 11.65 2.04 8.81
C VAL A 45 10.35 2.23 8.05
N ASP A 46 10.22 3.33 7.34
CA ASP A 46 9.20 3.52 6.30
C ASP A 46 9.85 3.27 4.92
N TYR A 47 9.62 2.07 4.39
CA TYR A 47 10.18 1.62 3.11
C TYR A 47 9.29 2.04 1.94
N GLY A 48 9.83 2.86 1.05
CA GLY A 48 9.10 3.55 -0.01
C GLY A 48 8.31 4.73 0.55
N CYS A 49 8.94 5.53 1.40
CA CYS A 49 8.29 6.61 2.16
C CYS A 49 7.72 7.74 1.28
N GLY A 50 8.10 7.79 0.00
CA GLY A 50 7.66 8.82 -0.93
C GLY A 50 7.91 10.23 -0.39
N PRO A 51 6.95 11.16 -0.50
CA PRO A 51 7.05 12.52 0.02
C PRO A 51 6.82 12.63 1.54
N GLY A 52 6.98 11.53 2.29
CA GLY A 52 7.00 11.51 3.75
C GLY A 52 5.64 11.58 4.42
N ASN A 53 4.58 11.08 3.79
CA ASN A 53 3.24 11.19 4.38
C ASN A 53 3.09 10.38 5.67
N ASP A 54 3.52 9.12 5.67
CA ASP A 54 3.43 8.26 6.85
C ASP A 54 4.54 8.61 7.87
N LEU A 55 5.70 9.15 7.41
CA LEU A 55 6.73 9.71 8.30
C LEU A 55 6.19 10.88 9.16
N VAL A 56 5.36 11.76 8.59
CA VAL A 56 4.66 12.80 9.36
C VAL A 56 3.74 12.17 10.41
N GLY A 57 3.03 11.11 10.06
CA GLY A 57 2.19 10.38 10.99
C GLY A 57 2.99 9.78 12.16
N PHE A 58 4.12 9.10 11.86
CA PHE A 58 5.03 8.58 12.90
C PHE A 58 5.56 9.69 13.81
N SER A 59 5.94 10.84 13.24
CA SER A 59 6.45 11.97 14.02
C SER A 59 5.40 12.60 14.93
N ALA A 60 4.13 12.63 14.48
CA ALA A 60 3.05 13.28 15.22
C ALA A 60 2.40 12.37 16.28
N PHE A 61 2.34 11.05 16.01
CA PHE A 61 1.56 10.10 16.82
C PHE A 61 2.38 8.99 17.49
N SER A 62 3.72 9.02 17.32
CA SER A 62 4.67 8.16 18.01
C SER A 62 5.93 8.91 18.40
N LYS A 63 6.74 8.32 19.28
CA LYS A 63 8.08 8.82 19.65
C LYS A 63 9.11 7.72 19.39
N PRO A 64 9.36 7.35 18.11
CA PRO A 64 10.32 6.32 17.81
C PRO A 64 11.72 6.71 18.30
N PHE A 65 12.49 5.72 18.75
CA PHE A 65 13.91 5.94 19.10
C PHE A 65 14.69 6.39 17.86
N LYS A 66 14.39 5.80 16.70
CA LYS A 66 14.95 6.20 15.41
C LYS A 66 13.89 5.98 14.32
N LEU A 67 13.79 6.92 13.40
CA LEU A 67 12.89 6.83 12.25
C LEU A 67 13.69 7.00 10.96
N TYR A 68 13.60 6.01 10.09
CA TYR A 68 14.20 6.00 8.76
C TYR A 68 13.12 6.11 7.69
N GLY A 69 13.29 7.03 6.75
CA GLY A 69 12.51 7.08 5.52
C GLY A 69 13.38 6.65 4.34
N MET A 70 12.96 5.66 3.59
CA MET A 70 13.73 5.12 2.48
C MET A 70 12.92 5.18 1.18
N ASP A 71 13.51 5.70 0.11
CA ASP A 71 12.87 5.73 -1.21
C ASP A 71 13.93 5.74 -2.33
N VAL A 72 13.56 5.22 -3.50
CA VAL A 72 14.40 5.24 -4.71
C VAL A 72 14.34 6.59 -5.42
N SER A 73 13.33 7.41 -5.16
CA SER A 73 13.10 8.70 -5.79
C SER A 73 13.78 9.82 -5.01
N ALA A 74 14.91 10.33 -5.51
CA ALA A 74 15.57 11.50 -4.92
C ALA A 74 14.65 12.72 -4.83
N GLN A 75 13.73 12.89 -5.79
CA GLN A 75 12.75 13.98 -5.77
C GLN A 75 11.74 13.79 -4.62
N ALA A 76 11.28 12.57 -4.38
CA ALA A 76 10.38 12.27 -3.27
C ALA A 76 11.05 12.54 -1.93
N LEU A 77 12.30 12.10 -1.76
CA LEU A 77 13.08 12.36 -0.55
C LEU A 77 13.34 13.85 -0.32
N GLN A 78 13.55 14.64 -1.38
CA GLN A 78 13.68 16.08 -1.26
C GLN A 78 12.39 16.73 -0.72
N VAL A 79 11.23 16.31 -1.23
CA VAL A 79 9.92 16.78 -0.73
C VAL A 79 9.70 16.34 0.71
N ALA A 80 10.05 15.08 1.03
CA ALA A 80 9.98 14.56 2.40
C ALA A 80 10.85 15.37 3.35
N SER A 81 12.12 15.67 3.00
CA SER A 81 13.02 16.50 3.82
C SER A 81 12.40 17.84 4.16
N GLN A 82 11.97 18.61 3.15
CA GLN A 82 11.33 19.90 3.34
C GLN A 82 10.08 19.84 4.24
N ARG A 83 9.30 18.78 4.10
CA ARG A 83 8.09 18.58 4.90
C ARG A 83 8.41 18.22 6.34
N LEU A 84 9.41 17.36 6.56
CA LEU A 84 9.80 16.88 7.89
C LEU A 84 10.56 17.93 8.71
N GLU A 85 11.24 18.89 8.07
CA GLU A 85 11.81 20.07 8.75
C GLU A 85 10.75 20.85 9.54
N LEU A 86 9.50 20.89 9.05
CA LEU A 86 8.38 21.53 9.77
C LEU A 86 8.02 20.80 11.07
N HIS A 87 8.29 19.50 11.15
CA HIS A 87 7.91 18.64 12.29
C HIS A 87 9.04 18.46 13.32
N GLU A 88 10.22 19.06 13.10
CA GLU A 88 11.40 18.98 13.99
C GLU A 88 11.76 17.53 14.39
N ALA A 89 11.45 16.56 13.53
CA ALA A 89 11.60 15.15 13.84
C ALA A 89 13.00 14.62 13.46
N PRO A 90 13.67 13.85 14.31
CA PRO A 90 14.98 13.28 14.04
C PRO A 90 14.86 12.09 13.07
N ILE A 91 14.58 12.37 11.80
CA ILE A 91 14.38 11.38 10.74
C ILE A 91 15.61 11.34 9.85
N GLU A 92 16.06 10.14 9.52
CA GLU A 92 17.10 9.91 8.54
C GLU A 92 16.48 9.44 7.23
N LEU A 93 16.68 10.24 6.17
CA LEU A 93 16.22 9.91 4.82
C LEU A 93 17.35 9.23 4.04
N ILE A 94 17.07 8.06 3.50
CA ILE A 94 18.05 7.20 2.84
C ILE A 94 17.61 6.94 1.40
N PRO A 95 18.39 7.39 0.39
CA PRO A 95 18.16 7.02 -0.99
C PRO A 95 18.49 5.55 -1.21
N LEU A 96 17.58 4.82 -1.87
CA LEU A 96 17.77 3.42 -2.22
C LEU A 96 18.23 3.27 -3.66
N ASP A 97 19.06 2.25 -3.91
CA ASP A 97 19.40 1.79 -5.24
C ASP A 97 18.44 0.67 -5.67
N GLU A 98 17.73 0.87 -6.78
CA GLU A 98 16.79 -0.12 -7.31
C GLU A 98 17.44 -1.44 -7.76
N VAL A 99 18.74 -1.43 -8.05
CA VAL A 99 19.48 -2.58 -8.58
C VAL A 99 20.07 -3.41 -7.44
N GLU A 100 20.74 -2.75 -6.48
CA GLU A 100 21.42 -3.44 -5.39
C GLU A 100 20.42 -3.99 -4.35
N ASN A 101 19.31 -3.28 -4.13
CA ASN A 101 18.26 -3.61 -3.13
C ASN A 101 18.80 -3.92 -1.72
N LYS A 102 20.04 -3.53 -1.42
CA LYS A 102 20.65 -3.70 -0.10
C LYS A 102 20.29 -2.52 0.79
N LEU A 103 19.76 -2.81 1.96
CA LEU A 103 19.42 -1.78 2.93
C LEU A 103 20.65 -1.46 3.81
N PRO A 104 21.03 -0.17 3.98
CA PRO A 104 22.22 0.23 4.74
C PRO A 104 21.97 0.23 6.25
N LEU A 105 21.40 -0.84 6.75
CA LEU A 105 21.12 -1.08 8.17
C LEU A 105 21.74 -2.40 8.62
N ASP A 106 22.10 -2.48 9.90
CA ASP A 106 22.66 -3.69 10.51
C ASP A 106 21.62 -4.81 10.61
N ASN A 107 22.11 -6.04 10.72
CA ASN A 107 21.26 -7.20 10.98
C ASN A 107 20.53 -7.00 12.31
N GLU A 108 19.23 -7.38 12.34
CA GLU A 108 18.41 -7.39 13.56
C GLU A 108 18.42 -6.06 14.33
N SER A 109 18.44 -4.94 13.59
CA SER A 109 18.48 -3.59 14.15
C SER A 109 17.12 -2.88 14.17
N VAL A 110 16.12 -3.36 13.39
CA VAL A 110 14.84 -2.71 13.18
C VAL A 110 13.73 -3.40 13.96
N ASP A 111 12.90 -2.63 14.66
CA ASP A 111 11.74 -3.14 15.40
C ASP A 111 10.49 -3.19 14.54
N TYR A 112 10.33 -2.23 13.62
CA TYR A 112 9.12 -2.10 12.81
C TYR A 112 9.44 -1.62 11.40
N ILE A 113 8.99 -2.36 10.41
CA ILE A 113 9.03 -1.98 9.00
C ILE A 113 7.61 -1.66 8.55
N HIS A 114 7.41 -0.45 8.07
CA HIS A 114 6.20 0.01 7.41
C HIS A 114 6.44 0.12 5.91
N THR A 115 5.52 -0.37 5.08
CA THR A 115 5.60 -0.21 3.63
C THR A 115 4.19 -0.16 3.04
N SER A 116 3.82 1.02 2.57
CA SER A 116 2.47 1.35 2.13
C SER A 116 2.44 1.70 0.65
N GLY A 117 1.87 0.83 -0.18
CA GLY A 117 1.71 1.11 -1.60
C GLY A 117 3.00 0.96 -2.44
N VAL A 118 3.94 0.10 -2.02
CA VAL A 118 5.29 0.02 -2.60
C VAL A 118 5.61 -1.33 -3.19
N LEU A 119 5.44 -2.42 -2.44
CA LEU A 119 5.98 -3.73 -2.82
C LEU A 119 5.40 -4.29 -4.14
N HIS A 120 4.22 -3.89 -4.51
CA HIS A 120 3.60 -4.26 -5.79
C HIS A 120 4.20 -3.52 -7.01
N HIS A 121 5.09 -2.54 -6.77
CA HIS A 121 5.88 -1.86 -7.80
C HIS A 121 7.32 -2.37 -7.89
N CYS A 122 7.75 -3.22 -6.96
CA CYS A 122 9.15 -3.65 -6.89
C CYS A 122 9.45 -4.75 -7.92
N LEU A 123 10.58 -4.61 -8.62
CA LEU A 123 11.03 -5.60 -9.60
C LEU A 123 11.50 -6.89 -8.90
N ASN A 124 12.34 -6.76 -7.88
CA ASN A 124 13.03 -7.85 -7.19
C ASN A 124 12.47 -8.03 -5.78
N LEU A 125 11.18 -8.40 -5.67
CA LEU A 125 10.52 -8.52 -4.36
C LEU A 125 11.21 -9.51 -3.43
N ASP A 126 11.68 -10.64 -3.95
CA ASP A 126 12.37 -11.66 -3.14
C ASP A 126 13.62 -11.10 -2.44
N ARG A 127 14.44 -10.29 -3.14
CA ARG A 127 15.60 -9.62 -2.55
C ARG A 127 15.23 -8.62 -1.46
N ILE A 128 14.16 -7.88 -1.66
CA ILE A 128 13.66 -6.92 -0.67
C ILE A 128 13.20 -7.66 0.58
N LEU A 129 12.50 -8.79 0.42
CA LEU A 129 12.06 -9.60 1.55
C LEU A 129 13.24 -10.26 2.30
N GLU A 130 14.30 -10.68 1.60
CA GLU A 130 15.56 -11.14 2.21
C GLU A 130 16.19 -10.03 3.09
N GLU A 131 16.22 -8.79 2.59
CA GLU A 131 16.75 -7.64 3.34
C GLU A 131 15.84 -7.27 4.52
N PHE A 132 14.51 -7.29 4.34
CA PHE A 132 13.59 -7.10 5.47
C PHE A 132 13.84 -8.16 6.55
N TYR A 133 13.98 -9.42 6.15
CA TYR A 133 14.30 -10.50 7.08
C TYR A 133 15.63 -10.24 7.79
N ARG A 134 16.66 -9.81 7.07
CA ARG A 134 17.98 -9.55 7.63
C ARG A 134 17.97 -8.46 8.69
N ILE A 135 17.36 -7.29 8.39
CA ILE A 135 17.41 -6.12 9.28
C ILE A 135 16.39 -6.18 10.42
N LEU A 136 15.29 -6.91 10.26
CA LEU A 136 14.24 -7.01 11.27
C LEU A 136 14.74 -7.78 12.49
N LYS A 137 14.47 -7.30 13.70
CA LYS A 137 14.71 -8.03 14.95
C LYS A 137 13.86 -9.31 15.01
N PRO A 138 14.25 -10.33 15.80
CA PRO A 138 13.44 -11.54 15.99
C PRO A 138 12.02 -11.25 16.51
N THR A 139 11.85 -10.18 17.29
CA THR A 139 10.57 -9.72 17.82
C THR A 139 9.92 -8.62 16.97
N GLY A 140 10.55 -8.26 15.85
CA GLY A 140 10.10 -7.17 15.00
C GLY A 140 8.90 -7.54 14.13
N GLN A 141 8.27 -6.52 13.58
CA GLN A 141 7.07 -6.64 12.76
C GLN A 141 7.21 -5.88 11.44
N VAL A 142 6.61 -6.42 10.38
CA VAL A 142 6.44 -5.75 9.09
C VAL A 142 4.96 -5.53 8.86
N SER A 143 4.55 -4.28 8.62
CA SER A 143 3.20 -3.94 8.15
C SER A 143 3.26 -3.51 6.70
N VAL A 144 2.39 -4.11 5.89
CA VAL A 144 2.42 -3.97 4.43
C VAL A 144 1.03 -3.65 3.89
N MET A 145 0.94 -2.69 2.98
CA MET A 145 -0.22 -2.54 2.11
C MET A 145 0.17 -2.75 0.66
N ILE A 146 -0.61 -3.57 -0.05
CA ILE A 146 -0.50 -3.82 -1.50
C ILE A 146 -1.85 -3.75 -2.19
N TYR A 147 -1.85 -3.73 -3.52
CA TYR A 147 -3.08 -3.81 -4.31
C TYR A 147 -3.68 -5.21 -4.32
N ASN A 148 -4.98 -5.25 -4.00
CA ASN A 148 -5.81 -6.44 -3.93
C ASN A 148 -6.51 -6.71 -5.26
N SER A 149 -6.35 -7.90 -5.82
CA SER A 149 -7.08 -8.31 -7.01
C SER A 149 -8.54 -8.69 -6.71
N GLU A 150 -8.89 -9.05 -5.47
CA GLU A 150 -10.27 -9.30 -5.04
C GLU A 150 -10.93 -7.99 -4.58
N SER A 151 -11.04 -6.99 -5.47
CA SER A 151 -11.53 -5.64 -5.14
C SER A 151 -12.54 -5.10 -6.16
N VAL A 152 -13.38 -4.17 -5.70
CA VAL A 152 -14.27 -3.39 -6.57
C VAL A 152 -13.46 -2.63 -7.63
N TRP A 153 -12.27 -2.15 -7.27
CA TRP A 153 -11.38 -1.52 -8.23
C TRP A 153 -11.04 -2.43 -9.40
N PHE A 154 -10.58 -3.65 -9.11
CA PHE A 154 -10.18 -4.60 -10.15
C PHE A 154 -11.37 -5.07 -11.00
N HIS A 155 -12.45 -5.50 -10.36
CA HIS A 155 -13.57 -6.13 -11.06
C HIS A 155 -14.55 -5.13 -11.67
N LEU A 156 -14.94 -4.08 -10.94
CA LEU A 156 -15.94 -3.12 -11.42
C LEU A 156 -15.30 -1.93 -12.15
N TYR A 157 -14.32 -1.25 -11.53
CA TYR A 157 -13.74 -0.07 -12.16
C TYR A 157 -12.91 -0.43 -13.39
N VAL A 158 -11.91 -1.32 -13.26
CA VAL A 158 -11.07 -1.72 -14.39
C VAL A 158 -11.84 -2.64 -15.33
N GLY A 159 -12.44 -3.72 -14.82
CA GLY A 159 -13.08 -4.76 -15.63
C GLY A 159 -14.29 -4.28 -16.40
N TYR A 160 -15.11 -3.42 -15.82
CA TYR A 160 -16.32 -2.90 -16.47
C TYR A 160 -16.19 -1.45 -16.91
N ILE A 161 -16.02 -0.51 -15.96
CA ILE A 161 -16.13 0.93 -16.27
C ILE A 161 -15.08 1.34 -17.29
N TRP A 162 -13.84 0.99 -17.07
CA TRP A 162 -12.73 1.36 -17.94
C TRP A 162 -12.77 0.60 -19.28
N LYS A 163 -12.80 -0.74 -19.22
CA LYS A 163 -12.68 -1.57 -20.42
C LYS A 163 -13.96 -1.62 -21.28
N LEU A 164 -15.13 -1.78 -20.68
CA LEU A 164 -16.38 -1.97 -21.41
C LEU A 164 -17.15 -0.66 -21.60
N LYS A 165 -17.42 0.07 -20.51
CA LYS A 165 -18.21 1.31 -20.59
C LYS A 165 -17.47 2.43 -21.32
N TRP A 166 -16.20 2.68 -20.97
CA TRP A 166 -15.37 3.70 -21.61
C TRP A 166 -14.57 3.18 -22.80
N LYS A 167 -14.60 1.88 -23.08
CA LYS A 167 -13.92 1.21 -24.20
C LYS A 167 -12.42 1.49 -24.26
N LYS A 168 -11.78 1.71 -23.10
CA LYS A 168 -10.34 1.96 -23.00
C LYS A 168 -9.61 0.65 -22.75
N ASN A 169 -8.50 0.42 -23.46
CA ASN A 169 -7.65 -0.77 -23.30
C ASN A 169 -8.43 -2.11 -23.35
N LYS A 170 -9.50 -2.16 -24.17
CA LYS A 170 -10.43 -3.30 -24.23
C LYS A 170 -9.75 -4.61 -24.62
N ASP A 171 -8.67 -4.53 -25.42
CA ASP A 171 -7.94 -5.67 -25.96
C ASP A 171 -6.88 -6.23 -24.98
N LEU A 172 -6.61 -5.52 -23.87
CA LEU A 172 -5.72 -5.98 -22.81
C LEU A 172 -6.45 -6.90 -21.83
N SER A 173 -5.71 -7.78 -21.17
CA SER A 173 -6.22 -8.46 -19.97
C SER A 173 -6.60 -7.45 -18.87
N THR A 174 -7.43 -7.86 -17.91
CA THR A 174 -7.80 -6.94 -16.81
C THR A 174 -6.57 -6.58 -15.94
N ARG A 175 -5.62 -7.50 -15.75
CA ARG A 175 -4.37 -7.22 -15.02
C ARG A 175 -3.48 -6.18 -15.74
N GLU A 176 -3.37 -6.27 -17.07
CA GLU A 176 -2.63 -5.27 -17.86
C GLU A 176 -3.33 -3.91 -17.85
N ALA A 177 -4.66 -3.89 -18.01
CA ALA A 177 -5.44 -2.68 -17.90
C ALA A 177 -5.36 -2.06 -16.51
N PHE A 178 -5.36 -2.87 -15.44
CA PHE A 178 -5.18 -2.43 -14.05
C PHE A 178 -3.92 -1.58 -13.86
N ARG A 179 -2.76 -2.07 -14.33
CA ARG A 179 -1.51 -1.31 -14.27
C ARG A 179 -1.64 0.10 -14.88
N LEU A 180 -2.26 0.18 -16.05
CA LEU A 180 -2.41 1.46 -16.78
C LEU A 180 -3.42 2.41 -16.13
N THR A 181 -4.45 1.87 -15.49
CA THR A 181 -5.54 2.67 -14.90
C THR A 181 -5.24 3.14 -13.48
N THR A 182 -4.46 2.36 -12.75
CA THR A 182 -4.17 2.63 -11.33
C THR A 182 -2.99 3.58 -11.18
N ASP A 183 -1.90 3.32 -11.90
CA ASP A 183 -0.64 4.06 -11.73
C ASP A 183 -0.18 4.79 -13.01
N GLY A 184 -0.93 4.62 -14.09
CA GLY A 184 -0.66 5.26 -15.36
C GLY A 184 0.42 4.55 -16.20
N LYS A 185 0.57 5.01 -17.44
CA LYS A 185 1.47 4.39 -18.42
C LYS A 185 2.96 4.51 -18.09
N GLU A 186 3.32 5.50 -17.31
CA GLU A 186 4.71 5.75 -16.90
C GLU A 186 5.17 4.85 -15.75
N CYS A 187 4.25 4.14 -15.07
CA CYS A 187 4.60 3.17 -14.05
C CYS A 187 4.98 1.83 -14.72
N PRO A 188 6.24 1.38 -14.65
CA PRO A 188 6.69 0.20 -15.37
C PRO A 188 6.10 -1.08 -14.78
N ILE A 189 5.90 -1.12 -13.47
CA ILE A 189 5.42 -2.28 -12.73
C ILE A 189 4.31 -1.84 -11.80
N SER A 190 3.15 -2.49 -11.92
CA SER A 190 2.04 -2.38 -10.96
C SER A 190 1.29 -3.72 -10.98
N ARG A 191 1.41 -4.45 -9.88
CA ARG A 191 0.80 -5.77 -9.71
C ARG A 191 -0.36 -5.67 -8.73
N CYS A 192 -1.34 -6.53 -8.89
CA CYS A 192 -2.33 -6.79 -7.86
C CYS A 192 -2.25 -8.28 -7.49
N TYR A 193 -2.42 -8.57 -6.21
CA TYR A 193 -2.24 -9.91 -5.67
C TYR A 193 -3.53 -10.45 -5.06
N GLU A 194 -3.69 -11.76 -5.10
CA GLU A 194 -4.58 -12.45 -4.19
C GLU A 194 -3.90 -12.55 -2.81
N LYS A 195 -4.69 -12.54 -1.75
CA LYS A 195 -4.17 -12.57 -0.37
C LYS A 195 -3.24 -13.75 -0.11
N LYS A 196 -3.65 -14.95 -0.56
CA LYS A 196 -2.85 -16.16 -0.37
C LYS A 196 -1.52 -16.08 -1.12
N GLU A 197 -1.54 -15.61 -2.36
CA GLU A 197 -0.34 -15.42 -3.18
C GLU A 197 0.68 -14.54 -2.45
N PHE A 198 0.23 -13.44 -1.87
CA PHE A 198 1.11 -12.51 -1.17
C PHE A 198 1.66 -13.07 0.15
N ILE A 199 0.83 -13.78 0.93
CA ILE A 199 1.28 -14.48 2.14
C ILE A 199 2.32 -15.55 1.79
N ASP A 200 2.13 -16.31 0.71
CA ASP A 200 3.07 -17.34 0.27
C ASP A 200 4.44 -16.76 -0.12
N LEU A 201 4.50 -15.53 -0.68
CA LEU A 201 5.76 -14.82 -0.96
C LEU A 201 6.54 -14.52 0.34
N PHE A 202 5.89 -13.96 1.34
CA PHE A 202 6.51 -13.69 2.64
C PHE A 202 6.92 -14.99 3.36
N SER A 203 6.10 -16.02 3.28
CA SER A 203 6.40 -17.33 3.90
C SER A 203 7.66 -17.96 3.32
N LYS A 204 7.88 -17.87 2.02
CA LYS A 204 9.12 -18.33 1.35
C LYS A 204 10.36 -17.59 1.84
N ALA A 205 10.22 -16.33 2.23
CA ALA A 205 11.30 -15.51 2.79
C ALA A 205 11.50 -15.72 4.31
N GLY A 206 10.79 -16.67 4.93
CA GLY A 206 10.94 -17.01 6.35
C GLY A 206 10.04 -16.22 7.30
N PHE A 207 9.04 -15.53 6.79
CA PHE A 207 8.07 -14.82 7.62
C PHE A 207 6.83 -15.67 7.89
N ILE A 208 6.18 -15.39 9.01
CA ILE A 208 4.82 -15.81 9.30
C ILE A 208 3.96 -14.55 9.45
N GLY A 209 2.72 -14.63 9.01
CA GLY A 209 1.82 -13.49 9.12
C GLY A 209 0.45 -13.74 8.53
N SER A 210 -0.37 -12.73 8.56
CA SER A 210 -1.75 -12.81 8.11
C SER A 210 -2.21 -11.51 7.48
N HIS A 211 -3.24 -11.63 6.68
CA HIS A 211 -4.06 -10.52 6.22
C HIS A 211 -4.80 -9.90 7.41
N THR A 212 -4.69 -8.59 7.57
CA THR A 212 -5.30 -7.83 8.69
C THR A 212 -6.61 -7.15 8.30
N GLY A 213 -6.83 -6.93 7.01
CA GLY A 213 -8.03 -6.35 6.47
C GLY A 213 -7.81 -5.62 5.16
N ASN A 214 -8.88 -5.16 4.54
CA ASN A 214 -8.82 -4.33 3.35
C ASN A 214 -9.40 -2.94 3.62
N ALA A 215 -8.82 -1.91 3.02
CA ALA A 215 -9.43 -0.59 2.95
C ALA A 215 -9.89 -0.28 1.53
N MET A 216 -11.05 0.37 1.44
CA MET A 216 -11.66 0.81 0.21
C MET A 216 -11.54 2.32 0.07
N SER A 217 -11.19 2.80 -1.13
CA SER A 217 -11.22 4.23 -1.41
C SER A 217 -12.63 4.77 -1.56
N LEU A 218 -12.83 6.06 -1.25
CA LEU A 218 -14.09 6.76 -1.52
C LEU A 218 -14.43 6.73 -3.03
N HIS A 219 -13.41 6.71 -3.90
CA HIS A 219 -13.61 6.58 -5.34
C HIS A 219 -14.20 5.21 -5.71
N GLU A 220 -13.71 4.11 -5.13
CA GLU A 220 -14.28 2.77 -5.35
C GLU A 220 -15.73 2.70 -4.88
N LEU A 221 -16.02 3.32 -3.73
CA LEU A 221 -17.38 3.37 -3.21
C LEU A 221 -18.30 4.10 -4.19
N GLY A 222 -17.85 5.22 -4.78
CA GLY A 222 -18.57 5.93 -5.84
C GLY A 222 -18.77 5.09 -7.11
N CYS A 223 -17.87 4.17 -7.43
CA CYS A 223 -18.02 3.27 -8.58
C CYS A 223 -19.18 2.28 -8.44
N MET A 224 -19.65 2.01 -7.21
CA MET A 224 -20.73 1.05 -6.95
C MET A 224 -22.06 1.39 -7.63
N ASP A 225 -22.28 2.64 -8.00
CA ASP A 225 -23.45 3.05 -8.80
C ASP A 225 -23.52 2.33 -10.16
N HIS A 226 -22.37 1.87 -10.67
CA HIS A 226 -22.29 1.17 -11.96
C HIS A 226 -22.50 -0.36 -11.88
N ARG A 227 -22.66 -0.93 -10.67
CA ARG A 227 -22.75 -2.39 -10.51
C ARG A 227 -23.93 -3.02 -11.23
N PHE A 228 -25.07 -2.33 -11.28
CA PHE A 228 -26.25 -2.85 -11.95
C PHE A 228 -26.13 -2.80 -13.48
N ASP A 229 -25.54 -1.73 -14.01
CA ASP A 229 -25.18 -1.65 -15.43
C ASP A 229 -24.24 -2.79 -15.82
N ALA A 230 -23.22 -3.04 -15.00
CA ALA A 230 -22.26 -4.11 -15.22
C ALA A 230 -22.93 -5.50 -15.24
N LEU A 231 -23.82 -5.77 -14.27
CA LEU A 231 -24.53 -7.05 -14.20
C LEU A 231 -25.52 -7.24 -15.37
N ALA A 232 -26.09 -6.16 -15.89
CA ALA A 232 -27.01 -6.20 -17.04
C ALA A 232 -26.28 -6.36 -18.38
N ASP A 233 -25.01 -5.98 -18.47
CA ASP A 233 -24.21 -6.06 -19.70
C ASP A 233 -23.77 -7.51 -19.97
N ARG A 234 -24.30 -8.10 -21.06
CA ARG A 234 -23.98 -9.50 -21.45
C ARG A 234 -22.52 -9.70 -21.84
N SER A 235 -21.81 -8.65 -22.22
CA SER A 235 -20.38 -8.72 -22.58
C SER A 235 -19.46 -8.69 -21.36
N PHE A 236 -19.98 -8.42 -20.16
CA PHE A 236 -19.18 -8.42 -18.92
C PHE A 236 -18.71 -9.84 -18.59
N PRO A 237 -17.38 -10.08 -18.46
CA PRO A 237 -16.86 -11.42 -18.27
C PRO A 237 -17.42 -12.13 -17.03
N PRO A 238 -17.64 -13.45 -17.08
CA PRO A 238 -18.25 -14.21 -15.98
C PRO A 238 -17.52 -14.02 -14.64
N GLU A 239 -16.18 -14.06 -14.64
CA GLU A 239 -15.36 -13.91 -13.43
C GLU A 239 -15.61 -12.60 -12.69
N HIS A 240 -15.75 -11.48 -13.44
CA HIS A 240 -16.04 -10.18 -12.86
C HIS A 240 -17.51 -10.07 -12.44
N ARG A 241 -18.41 -10.66 -13.23
CA ARG A 241 -19.83 -10.74 -12.91
C ARG A 241 -20.08 -11.51 -11.62
N ASP A 242 -19.43 -12.66 -11.46
CA ASP A 242 -19.53 -13.49 -10.26
C ASP A 242 -19.04 -12.74 -9.02
N PHE A 243 -17.93 -12.02 -9.13
CA PHE A 243 -17.44 -11.18 -8.03
C PHE A 243 -18.49 -10.14 -7.62
N ILE A 244 -19.01 -9.36 -8.56
CA ILE A 244 -19.98 -8.27 -8.29
C ILE A 244 -21.30 -8.82 -7.77
N SER A 245 -21.80 -9.96 -8.30
CA SER A 245 -23.09 -10.54 -7.89
C SER A 245 -23.04 -11.16 -6.49
N ASN A 246 -21.86 -11.55 -6.01
CA ASN A 246 -21.66 -12.13 -4.67
C ASN A 246 -21.27 -11.10 -3.60
N LEU A 247 -21.26 -9.80 -3.92
CA LEU A 247 -21.03 -8.77 -2.91
C LEU A 247 -22.20 -8.72 -1.93
N THR A 248 -21.86 -8.68 -0.64
CA THR A 248 -22.74 -8.31 0.46
C THR A 248 -22.36 -6.94 0.98
N PHE A 249 -23.04 -6.41 2.00
CA PHE A 249 -22.75 -5.08 2.53
C PHE A 249 -22.70 -5.10 4.05
N ASP A 250 -21.76 -4.36 4.60
CA ASP A 250 -21.73 -4.12 6.04
C ASP A 250 -22.80 -3.08 6.46
N PRO A 251 -23.06 -2.88 7.78
CA PRO A 251 -24.06 -1.92 8.25
C PRO A 251 -23.77 -0.45 7.85
N ARG A 252 -22.54 -0.13 7.47
CA ARG A 252 -22.13 1.21 7.01
C ARG A 252 -22.28 1.38 5.49
N GLY A 253 -22.63 0.29 4.77
CA GLY A 253 -22.81 0.28 3.33
C GLY A 253 -21.51 -0.04 2.54
N PHE A 254 -20.45 -0.51 3.19
CA PHE A 254 -19.25 -0.95 2.46
C PHE A 254 -19.50 -2.33 1.83
N PRO A 255 -19.15 -2.51 0.54
CA PRO A 255 -19.27 -3.81 -0.11
C PRO A 255 -18.26 -4.79 0.47
N LEU A 256 -18.74 -6.00 0.73
CA LEU A 256 -17.95 -7.12 1.24
C LEU A 256 -17.89 -8.24 0.20
N HIS A 257 -16.71 -8.81 0.01
CA HIS A 257 -16.50 -10.07 -0.68
C HIS A 257 -15.99 -11.11 0.31
N LYS A 258 -16.70 -12.24 0.42
CA LYS A 258 -16.37 -13.30 1.40
C LYS A 258 -16.25 -12.79 2.86
N GLY A 259 -17.05 -11.78 3.22
CA GLY A 259 -17.07 -11.21 4.58
C GLY A 259 -16.02 -10.12 4.86
N GLU A 260 -15.18 -9.78 3.89
CA GLU A 260 -14.15 -8.74 4.01
C GLU A 260 -14.43 -7.57 3.08
N ILE A 261 -14.04 -6.35 3.47
CA ILE A 261 -14.20 -5.15 2.61
C ILE A 261 -13.54 -5.41 1.25
N ALA A 262 -14.30 -5.23 0.19
CA ALA A 262 -13.86 -5.48 -1.19
C ALA A 262 -13.05 -4.30 -1.77
N GLY A 263 -12.10 -3.78 -0.99
CA GLY A 263 -11.27 -2.61 -1.32
C GLY A 263 -9.94 -2.98 -1.98
N ILE A 264 -9.37 -2.01 -2.68
CA ILE A 264 -8.09 -2.15 -3.39
C ILE A 264 -6.90 -2.35 -2.45
N ASN A 265 -6.93 -1.78 -1.25
CA ASN A 265 -5.79 -1.82 -0.33
C ASN A 265 -5.90 -3.05 0.57
N ALA A 266 -5.13 -4.11 0.30
CA ALA A 266 -4.99 -5.24 1.22
C ALA A 266 -3.81 -4.99 2.17
N CYS A 267 -4.08 -5.10 3.47
CA CYS A 267 -3.11 -4.88 4.53
C CYS A 267 -2.74 -6.20 5.21
N PHE A 268 -1.47 -6.31 5.57
CA PHE A 268 -0.90 -7.52 6.15
C PHE A 268 0.06 -7.16 7.27
N THR A 269 0.21 -8.10 8.21
CA THR A 269 1.24 -8.04 9.24
C THR A 269 2.04 -9.32 9.23
N PHE A 270 3.37 -9.18 9.28
CA PHE A 270 4.31 -10.30 9.29
C PHE A 270 5.34 -10.14 10.41
N SER A 271 5.86 -11.27 10.89
CA SER A 271 7.00 -11.36 11.80
C SER A 271 7.94 -12.49 11.36
N LYS A 272 9.16 -12.51 11.87
CA LYS A 272 10.04 -13.65 11.61
C LYS A 272 9.45 -14.94 12.15
N GLN A 273 9.55 -16.01 11.39
CA GLN A 273 9.25 -17.34 11.88
C GLN A 273 10.29 -17.71 12.96
N GLN A 274 9.82 -17.91 14.18
CA GLN A 274 10.71 -18.41 15.23
C GLN A 274 11.02 -19.87 14.93
N ILE A 275 12.28 -20.18 14.70
CA ILE A 275 12.74 -21.56 14.62
C ILE A 275 12.78 -22.06 16.06
N SER A 276 11.89 -22.98 16.41
CA SER A 276 11.95 -23.68 17.69
C SER A 276 13.30 -24.40 17.76
N ALA A 277 14.12 -24.02 18.74
CA ALA A 277 15.43 -24.61 18.99
C ALA A 277 15.30 -26.05 19.48
#